data_49f8e6aea48f2bf2a198da7aba9353a2
#
_entry.id   49f8e6aea48f2bf2a198da7aba9353a2
#
_cell.length_a   1.000
_cell.length_b   1.000
_cell.length_c   1.000
_cell.angle_alpha   90.00
_cell.angle_beta   90.00
_cell.angle_gamma   90.00
#
_symmetry.space_group_name_H-M   'P 1'
#
loop_
_entity.id
_entity.type
_entity.pdbx_description
1 polymer ?
#
loop_
_entity_poly.entity_id
_entity_poly.type
_entity_poly.pdbx_seq_one_letter_code
_entity_poly.pdbx_strand_id
1 'polypeptide(L)'
;ALSYGDERAWTHIAWHEIEHGGWNAELHKLNWVLYASPGRSAMRGSLELAEPGRLPELFRERISASIALERFVPLAGERGVIIAARRDLGGSGAVTWHGTLTRGLSWQSDGVRAAVDQAIEQAQAEYDVG
;
A
#
# COMPACT_ATOMS: atom_id res chain seq x y z
N ALA A 1 -10.26 -9.34 -0.69
CA ALA A 1 -9.25 -9.08 -1.72
C ALA A 1 -9.89 -8.52 -2.99
N LEU A 2 -9.14 -7.75 -3.73
CA LEU A 2 -9.54 -7.33 -5.06
C LEU A 2 -9.27 -8.50 -6.02
N SER A 3 -10.31 -8.94 -6.71
CA SER A 3 -10.19 -10.08 -7.65
C SER A 3 -10.67 -9.65 -9.03
N TYR A 4 -9.88 -9.98 -10.05
CA TYR A 4 -10.22 -9.69 -11.43
C TYR A 4 -9.64 -10.74 -12.36
N GLY A 5 -10.24 -10.86 -13.53
CA GLY A 5 -9.77 -11.84 -14.51
C GLY A 5 -10.80 -12.16 -15.55
N ASP A 6 -10.52 -13.18 -16.36
CA ASP A 6 -11.42 -13.73 -17.35
C ASP A 6 -11.71 -15.21 -17.04
N GLU A 7 -12.37 -15.90 -17.95
CA GLU A 7 -12.74 -17.32 -17.78
C GLU A 7 -11.55 -18.25 -17.57
N ARG A 8 -10.34 -17.82 -17.93
CA ARG A 8 -9.13 -18.65 -17.88
C ARG A 8 -8.28 -18.44 -16.65
N ALA A 9 -8.27 -17.21 -16.12
CA ALA A 9 -7.40 -16.87 -14.98
C ALA A 9 -8.00 -15.74 -14.17
N TRP A 10 -7.90 -15.88 -12.85
CA TRP A 10 -8.28 -14.84 -11.90
C TRP A 10 -7.04 -14.35 -11.16
N THR A 11 -6.93 -13.05 -11.00
CA THR A 11 -5.89 -12.45 -10.19
C THR A 11 -6.50 -11.93 -8.90
N HIS A 12 -5.90 -12.26 -7.78
CA HIS A 12 -6.34 -11.84 -6.46
C HIS A 12 -5.27 -10.97 -5.83
N ILE A 13 -5.68 -9.81 -5.33
CA ILE A 13 -4.80 -8.87 -4.67
C ILE A 13 -5.38 -8.59 -3.28
N ALA A 14 -4.59 -8.85 -2.24
CA ALA A 14 -5.03 -8.56 -0.88
C ALA A 14 -5.04 -7.05 -0.65
N TRP A 15 -6.06 -6.55 0.05
CA TRP A 15 -6.21 -5.13 0.30
C TRP A 15 -5.01 -4.51 1.01
N HIS A 16 -4.39 -5.25 1.92
CA HIS A 16 -3.24 -4.76 2.67
C HIS A 16 -1.93 -4.72 1.86
N GLU A 17 -1.91 -5.28 0.67
CA GLU A 17 -0.77 -5.21 -0.24
C GLU A 17 -0.82 -3.96 -1.13
N ILE A 18 -1.94 -3.26 -1.18
CA ILE A 18 -2.11 -2.08 -2.02
C ILE A 18 -1.61 -0.85 -1.27
N GLU A 19 -0.52 -0.25 -1.79
CA GLU A 19 0.05 0.98 -1.23
C GLU A 19 -0.92 2.14 -1.41
N HIS A 20 -1.41 2.33 -2.63
CA HIS A 20 -2.43 3.33 -2.94
C HIS A 20 -3.14 2.98 -4.23
N GLY A 21 -4.28 3.62 -4.46
CA GLY A 21 -5.04 3.45 -5.68
C GLY A 21 -6.15 4.48 -5.79
N GLY A 22 -6.86 4.46 -6.90
CA GLY A 22 -7.94 5.39 -7.14
C GLY A 22 -8.77 5.03 -8.37
N TRP A 23 -9.81 5.81 -8.56
CA TRP A 23 -10.72 5.67 -9.68
C TRP A 23 -10.58 6.88 -10.61
N ASN A 24 -10.36 6.61 -11.91
CA ASN A 24 -10.38 7.64 -12.95
C ASN A 24 -11.71 7.58 -13.67
N ALA A 25 -12.57 8.55 -13.39
CA ALA A 25 -13.93 8.60 -13.96
C ALA A 25 -13.94 8.85 -15.47
N GLU A 26 -12.97 9.59 -15.99
CA GLU A 26 -12.90 9.88 -17.42
C GLU A 26 -12.55 8.63 -18.24
N LEU A 27 -11.63 7.83 -17.73
CA LEU A 27 -11.15 6.64 -18.42
C LEU A 27 -11.88 5.37 -17.95
N HIS A 28 -12.76 5.46 -16.97
CA HIS A 28 -13.43 4.33 -16.34
C HIS A 28 -12.44 3.27 -15.87
N LYS A 29 -11.33 3.72 -15.25
CA LYS A 29 -10.26 2.83 -14.79
C LYS A 29 -10.07 2.89 -13.29
N LEU A 30 -9.97 1.71 -12.70
CA LEU A 30 -9.50 1.51 -11.34
C LEU A 30 -8.00 1.27 -11.41
N ASN A 31 -7.23 2.05 -10.66
CA ASN A 31 -5.76 1.96 -10.67
C ASN A 31 -5.25 1.62 -9.28
N TRP A 32 -4.16 0.89 -9.21
CA TRP A 32 -3.52 0.57 -7.93
C TRP A 32 -2.01 0.44 -8.09
N VAL A 33 -1.31 0.62 -6.97
CA VAL A 33 0.12 0.37 -6.86
C VAL A 33 0.32 -0.54 -5.66
N LEU A 34 1.03 -1.63 -5.86
CA LEU A 34 1.40 -2.54 -4.78
C LEU A 34 2.71 -2.08 -4.15
N TYR A 35 2.91 -2.40 -2.87
CA TYR A 35 4.15 -2.07 -2.21
C TYR A 35 5.35 -2.72 -2.91
N ALA A 36 6.45 -1.98 -3.00
CA ALA A 36 7.72 -2.52 -3.44
C ALA A 36 8.27 -3.46 -2.36
N SER A 37 9.02 -4.46 -2.76
CA SER A 37 9.72 -5.36 -1.86
C SER A 37 11.21 -5.38 -2.21
N PRO A 38 12.08 -5.87 -1.29
CA PRO A 38 13.52 -5.95 -1.59
C PRO A 38 13.77 -6.69 -2.90
N GLY A 39 14.50 -6.05 -3.80
CA GLY A 39 14.82 -6.61 -5.11
C GLY A 39 13.69 -6.53 -6.13
N ARG A 40 12.56 -5.90 -5.79
CA ARG A 40 11.41 -5.80 -6.69
C ARG A 40 10.79 -4.40 -6.63
N SER A 41 10.63 -3.78 -7.79
CA SER A 41 9.97 -2.47 -7.91
C SER A 41 8.49 -2.57 -7.55
N ALA A 42 7.88 -1.43 -7.20
CA ALA A 42 6.45 -1.36 -7.02
C ALA A 42 5.73 -1.77 -8.30
N MET A 43 4.72 -2.62 -8.16
CA MET A 43 3.92 -3.08 -9.29
C MET A 43 2.66 -2.25 -9.40
N ARG A 44 2.35 -1.85 -10.63
CA ARG A 44 1.14 -1.06 -10.94
C ARG A 44 0.16 -1.92 -11.69
N GLY A 45 -1.12 -1.69 -11.43
CA GLY A 45 -2.19 -2.35 -12.15
C GLY A 45 -3.33 -1.40 -12.44
N SER A 46 -4.14 -1.77 -13.42
CA SER A 46 -5.36 -1.04 -13.72
C SER A 46 -6.41 -1.98 -14.29
N LEU A 47 -7.66 -1.60 -14.11
CA LEU A 47 -8.81 -2.37 -14.61
C LEU A 47 -9.83 -1.38 -15.14
N GLU A 48 -10.21 -1.57 -16.41
CA GLU A 48 -11.26 -0.78 -17.03
C GLU A 48 -12.62 -1.39 -16.73
N LEU A 49 -13.55 -0.56 -16.24
CA LEU A 49 -14.87 -0.99 -15.83
C LEU A 49 -15.92 -0.14 -16.53
N ALA A 50 -16.69 -0.76 -17.43
CA ALA A 50 -17.77 -0.06 -18.12
C ALA A 50 -18.89 0.37 -17.15
N GLU A 51 -19.19 -0.52 -16.18
CA GLU A 51 -20.21 -0.26 -15.17
C GLU A 51 -19.61 -0.53 -13.78
N PRO A 52 -18.97 0.49 -13.18
CA PRO A 52 -18.25 0.30 -11.91
C PRO A 52 -19.16 0.04 -10.71
N GLY A 53 -20.42 0.50 -10.73
CA GLY A 53 -21.30 0.38 -9.59
C GLY A 53 -20.68 1.01 -8.34
N ARG A 54 -20.64 0.26 -7.24
CA ARG A 54 -20.06 0.72 -5.98
C ARG A 54 -18.61 0.26 -5.77
N LEU A 55 -17.99 -0.36 -6.77
CA LEU A 55 -16.63 -0.87 -6.63
C LEU A 55 -15.59 0.21 -6.28
N PRO A 56 -15.62 1.42 -6.89
CA PRO A 56 -14.68 2.47 -6.48
C PRO A 56 -14.78 2.85 -5.01
N GLU A 57 -15.99 2.94 -4.46
CA GLU A 57 -16.20 3.24 -3.05
C GLU A 57 -15.71 2.10 -2.16
N LEU A 58 -16.06 0.87 -2.51
CA LEU A 58 -15.64 -0.33 -1.79
C LEU A 58 -14.12 -0.46 -1.78
N PHE A 59 -13.49 -0.20 -2.92
CA PHE A 59 -12.03 -0.22 -3.08
C PHE A 59 -11.38 0.73 -2.06
N ARG A 60 -11.88 1.97 -1.99
CA ARG A 60 -11.36 2.99 -1.08
C ARG A 60 -11.59 2.62 0.39
N GLU A 61 -12.79 2.14 0.70
CA GLU A 61 -13.15 1.71 2.06
C GLU A 61 -12.29 0.57 2.55
N ARG A 62 -12.03 -0.44 1.70
CA ARG A 62 -11.24 -1.61 2.09
C ARG A 62 -9.78 -1.27 2.31
N ILE A 63 -9.21 -0.40 1.47
CA ILE A 63 -7.84 0.08 1.69
C ILE A 63 -7.76 0.82 3.02
N SER A 64 -8.67 1.77 3.28
CA SER A 64 -8.70 2.52 4.53
C SER A 64 -8.89 1.60 5.74
N ALA A 65 -9.80 0.65 5.66
CA ALA A 65 -10.06 -0.28 6.75
C ALA A 65 -8.85 -1.17 7.08
N SER A 66 -7.98 -1.43 6.10
CA SER A 66 -6.78 -2.23 6.32
C SER A 66 -5.67 -1.47 7.02
N ILE A 67 -5.74 -0.15 7.11
CA ILE A 67 -4.69 0.67 7.75
C ILE A 67 -4.88 0.64 9.27
N ALA A 68 -3.96 -0.03 9.96
CA ALA A 68 -3.97 -0.09 11.44
C ALA A 68 -3.20 1.09 12.05
N LEU A 69 -2.15 1.55 11.36
CA LEU A 69 -1.35 2.69 11.79
C LEU A 69 -0.74 3.34 10.55
N GLU A 70 -0.63 4.66 10.56
CA GLU A 70 0.10 5.39 9.53
C GLU A 70 0.84 6.54 10.19
N ARG A 71 2.14 6.68 9.87
CA ARG A 71 3.00 7.68 10.49
C ARG A 71 4.02 8.19 9.50
N PHE A 72 4.18 9.51 9.44
CA PHE A 72 5.26 10.14 8.69
C PHE A 72 6.51 10.26 9.56
N VAL A 73 7.65 9.82 9.02
CA VAL A 73 8.95 9.93 9.69
C VAL A 73 9.88 10.72 8.78
N PRO A 74 10.36 11.90 9.20
CA PRO A 74 11.29 12.67 8.39
C PRO A 74 12.65 12.00 8.32
N LEU A 75 13.25 11.96 7.14
CA LEU A 75 14.58 11.40 6.91
C LEU A 75 15.58 12.46 6.45
N ALA A 76 15.12 13.45 5.67
CA ALA A 76 15.97 14.52 5.15
C ALA A 76 15.12 15.77 4.94
N GLY A 77 15.17 16.70 5.90
CA GLY A 77 14.33 17.91 5.87
C GLY A 77 12.85 17.55 5.92
N GLU A 78 12.09 18.00 4.93
CA GLU A 78 10.66 17.69 4.81
C GLU A 78 10.37 16.38 4.11
N ARG A 79 11.41 15.74 3.58
CA ARG A 79 11.29 14.45 2.88
C ARG A 79 11.48 13.31 3.87
N GLY A 80 10.68 12.28 3.70
CA GLY A 80 10.76 11.16 4.60
C GLY A 80 10.00 9.95 4.10
N VAL A 81 9.55 9.15 5.05
CA VAL A 81 8.83 7.92 4.76
C VAL A 81 7.52 7.91 5.52
N ILE A 82 6.47 7.42 4.87
CA ILE A 82 5.20 7.12 5.52
C ILE A 82 5.24 5.66 5.91
N ILE A 83 5.28 5.38 7.20
CA ILE A 83 5.23 4.02 7.73
C ILE A 83 3.77 3.64 7.90
N ALA A 84 3.40 2.51 7.33
CA ALA A 84 2.04 1.99 7.44
C ALA A 84 2.03 0.57 7.99
N ALA A 85 1.20 0.32 8.98
CA ALA A 85 0.86 -1.02 9.43
C ALA A 85 -0.46 -1.41 8.77
N ARG A 86 -0.46 -2.45 7.97
CA ARG A 86 -1.62 -2.87 7.18
C ARG A 86 -2.10 -4.23 7.69
N ARG A 87 -3.40 -4.30 7.97
CA ARG A 87 -4.03 -5.50 8.52
C ARG A 87 -4.66 -6.35 7.42
N ASP A 88 -4.43 -7.65 7.49
CA ASP A 88 -5.09 -8.60 6.61
C ASP A 88 -6.58 -8.69 6.98
N LEU A 89 -7.44 -8.17 6.12
CA LEU A 89 -8.90 -8.23 6.31
C LEU A 89 -9.49 -9.59 5.90
N GLY A 90 -8.67 -10.46 5.30
CA GLY A 90 -9.12 -11.76 4.78
C GLY A 90 -9.21 -12.87 5.81
N GLY A 91 -9.00 -12.60 7.09
CA GLY A 91 -9.25 -13.57 8.15
C GLY A 91 -8.13 -13.82 9.15
N SER A 92 -6.86 -13.63 8.78
CA SER A 92 -5.76 -13.85 9.73
C SER A 92 -5.61 -12.73 10.75
N GLY A 93 -6.00 -11.52 10.38
CA GLY A 93 -5.77 -10.32 11.21
C GLY A 93 -4.31 -9.95 11.34
N ALA A 94 -3.42 -10.63 10.62
CA ALA A 94 -1.99 -10.35 10.66
C ALA A 94 -1.69 -8.95 10.14
N VAL A 95 -0.69 -8.31 10.74
CA VAL A 95 -0.27 -6.96 10.36
C VAL A 95 1.06 -7.02 9.64
N THR A 96 1.14 -6.35 8.50
CA THR A 96 2.37 -6.20 7.75
C THR A 96 2.80 -4.72 7.78
N TRP A 97 4.10 -4.48 7.75
CA TRP A 97 4.67 -3.14 7.86
C TRP A 97 5.33 -2.73 6.56
N HIS A 98 5.06 -1.50 6.14
CA HIS A 98 5.52 -0.98 4.86
C HIS A 98 5.99 0.47 5.00
N GLY A 99 6.88 0.87 4.10
CA GLY A 99 7.31 2.25 4.00
C GLY A 99 7.08 2.79 2.60
N THR A 100 6.52 3.98 2.51
CA THR A 100 6.35 4.71 1.26
C THR A 100 7.19 5.97 1.31
N LEU A 101 8.17 6.07 0.41
CA LEU A 101 9.05 7.24 0.35
C LEU A 101 8.32 8.43 -0.25
N THR A 102 8.55 9.62 0.32
CA THR A 102 8.03 10.84 -0.26
C THR A 102 8.85 11.23 -1.50
N ARG A 103 8.29 12.13 -2.31
CA ARG A 103 8.92 12.57 -3.55
C ARG A 103 10.34 13.08 -3.29
N GLY A 104 11.28 12.67 -4.12
CA GLY A 104 12.67 13.11 -4.04
C GLY A 104 13.59 12.18 -3.28
N LEU A 105 13.06 11.14 -2.64
CA LEU A 105 13.84 10.07 -2.02
C LEU A 105 13.79 8.82 -2.88
N SER A 106 14.87 8.04 -2.84
CA SER A 106 14.98 6.79 -3.58
C SER A 106 15.47 5.67 -2.67
N TRP A 107 14.95 4.47 -2.87
CA TRP A 107 15.42 3.28 -2.16
C TRP A 107 16.88 2.95 -2.43
N GLN A 108 17.41 3.44 -3.56
CA GLN A 108 18.81 3.26 -3.92
C GLN A 108 19.73 4.30 -3.30
N SER A 109 19.19 5.36 -2.70
CA SER A 109 20.01 6.37 -2.02
C SER A 109 20.65 5.78 -0.77
N ASP A 110 21.91 6.18 -0.52
CA ASP A 110 22.66 5.67 0.63
C ASP A 110 21.94 5.95 1.94
N GLY A 111 21.81 4.90 2.75
CA GLY A 111 21.25 4.99 4.09
C GLY A 111 19.74 5.05 4.17
N VAL A 112 19.03 5.21 3.06
CA VAL A 112 17.56 5.32 3.07
C VAL A 112 16.91 4.03 3.56
N ARG A 113 17.30 2.89 3.01
CA ARG A 113 16.73 1.60 3.43
C ARG A 113 16.97 1.31 4.90
N ALA A 114 18.18 1.55 5.39
CA ALA A 114 18.48 1.34 6.80
C ALA A 114 17.69 2.27 7.70
N ALA A 115 17.51 3.54 7.29
CA ALA A 115 16.73 4.52 8.05
C ALA A 115 15.24 4.12 8.09
N VAL A 116 14.70 3.62 6.98
CA VAL A 116 13.32 3.15 6.93
C VAL A 116 13.13 1.91 7.81
N ASP A 117 14.05 0.96 7.74
CA ASP A 117 13.99 -0.25 8.57
C ASP A 117 14.00 0.12 10.06
N GLN A 118 14.84 1.08 10.45
CA GLN A 118 14.90 1.56 11.82
C GLN A 118 13.59 2.24 12.22
N ALA A 119 13.03 3.06 11.34
CA ALA A 119 11.76 3.74 11.61
C ALA A 119 10.61 2.73 11.77
N ILE A 120 10.57 1.69 10.95
CA ILE A 120 9.59 0.61 11.07
C ILE A 120 9.77 -0.12 12.39
N GLU A 121 11.00 -0.47 12.75
CA GLU A 121 11.29 -1.17 14.00
C GLU A 121 10.82 -0.37 15.21
N GLN A 122 11.07 0.95 15.21
CA GLN A 122 10.62 1.84 16.27
C GLN A 122 9.09 1.91 16.33
N ALA A 123 8.44 2.04 15.17
CA ALA A 123 6.98 2.08 15.10
C ALA A 123 6.35 0.78 15.57
N GLN A 124 6.93 -0.37 15.22
CA GLN A 124 6.49 -1.67 15.69
C GLN A 124 6.55 -1.78 17.21
N ALA A 125 7.66 -1.34 17.80
CA ALA A 125 7.84 -1.37 19.24
C ALA A 125 6.79 -0.53 19.97
N GLU A 126 6.50 0.66 19.46
CA GLU A 126 5.46 1.52 20.03
C GLU A 126 4.06 0.95 19.85
N TYR A 127 3.79 0.34 18.71
CA TYR A 127 2.50 -0.29 18.41
C TYR A 127 2.24 -1.49 19.33
N ASP A 128 3.26 -2.32 19.54
CA ASP A 128 3.13 -3.53 20.36
C ASP A 128 2.96 -3.20 21.86
N VAL A 129 3.45 -2.05 22.31
CA VAL A 129 3.32 -1.60 23.70
C VAL A 129 1.97 -0.90 23.93
N GLY A 130 1.47 -0.26 22.89
CA GLY A 130 0.20 0.46 22.93
C GLY A 130 -0.96 -0.44 22.58
#